data_32e4321c3bc63acef9b810cc17ec8267
#
_entry.id   32e4321c3bc63acef9b810cc17ec8267
#
_cell.length_a   1.000
_cell.length_b   1.000
_cell.length_c   1.000
_cell.angle_alpha   90.00
_cell.angle_beta   90.00
_cell.angle_gamma   90.00
#
_symmetry.space_group_name_H-M   'P 1'
#
loop_
_entity.id
_entity.type
_entity.pdbx_description
1 polymer ?
#
loop_
_entity_poly.entity_id
_entity_poly.type
_entity_poly.pdbx_seq_one_letter_code
_entity_poly.pdbx_strand_id
1 'polypeptide(L)'
;HSSTEYCCHIEHKPSIPTPNRKYEEYEVAGRNGKLHADQGQYENITVSYQLYFHGRNPTPEQLRSIMAWLCGTPGAYPLSDGYDSEYFYLAIAKMGDTSNILDKYGRFTVEFDCDPRHFLRSGQELQEMTNGQVLLNPLDQVALPYFEVTGNGEEGELTVNGKAFGIK
;
A
#
# COMPACT_ATOMS: atom_id res chain seq x y z
N HIS A 1 1.54 -12.94 -7.60
CA HIS A 1 2.63 -13.84 -7.18
C HIS A 1 2.82 -13.77 -5.67
N SER A 2 3.20 -14.88 -5.05
CA SER A 2 3.48 -15.02 -3.63
C SER A 2 4.98 -15.29 -3.40
N SER A 3 5.53 -14.83 -2.28
CA SER A 3 6.92 -15.13 -1.89
C SER A 3 7.19 -16.64 -1.80
N THR A 4 6.17 -17.43 -1.48
CA THR A 4 6.28 -18.91 -1.40
C THR A 4 6.55 -19.56 -2.76
N GLU A 5 6.10 -18.95 -3.88
CA GLU A 5 6.41 -19.43 -5.23
C GLU A 5 7.92 -19.35 -5.53
N TYR A 6 8.61 -18.45 -4.85
CA TYR A 6 10.06 -18.25 -4.96
C TYR A 6 10.84 -18.92 -3.80
N CYS A 7 10.18 -19.79 -3.03
CA CYS A 7 10.77 -20.42 -1.82
C CYS A 7 11.26 -19.42 -0.76
N CYS A 8 10.69 -18.22 -0.74
CA CYS A 8 11.00 -17.17 0.21
C CYS A 8 9.92 -17.10 1.29
N HIS A 9 10.35 -16.96 2.54
CA HIS A 9 9.48 -16.83 3.68
C HIS A 9 9.87 -15.61 4.51
N ILE A 10 8.86 -14.97 5.12
CA ILE A 10 9.08 -13.89 6.08
C ILE A 10 9.64 -14.51 7.37
N GLU A 11 10.76 -13.99 7.86
CA GLU A 11 11.40 -14.51 9.07
C GLU A 11 10.61 -14.15 10.33
N HIS A 12 10.13 -12.91 10.41
CA HIS A 12 9.29 -12.43 11.50
C HIS A 12 8.40 -11.27 11.06
N LYS A 13 7.37 -11.01 11.87
CA LYS A 13 6.44 -9.91 11.60
C LYS A 13 7.19 -8.58 11.45
N PRO A 14 6.96 -7.85 10.34
CA PRO A 14 7.59 -6.55 10.13
C PRO A 14 7.10 -5.52 11.14
N SER A 15 7.94 -4.54 11.45
CA SER A 15 7.52 -3.35 12.15
C SER A 15 6.92 -2.38 11.14
N ILE A 16 5.67 -1.98 11.37
CA ILE A 16 4.97 -1.01 10.52
C ILE A 16 5.05 0.35 11.21
N PRO A 17 5.75 1.34 10.64
CA PRO A 17 5.85 2.66 11.23
C PRO A 17 4.52 3.41 11.11
N THR A 18 4.24 4.29 12.06
CA THR A 18 3.09 5.20 11.99
C THR A 18 3.37 6.28 10.94
N PRO A 19 2.43 6.58 10.02
CA PRO A 19 2.60 7.64 9.05
C PRO A 19 2.76 9.01 9.71
N ASN A 20 3.74 9.79 9.25
CA ASN A 20 3.91 11.17 9.68
C ASN A 20 3.05 12.11 8.83
N ARG A 21 2.49 13.15 9.47
CA ARG A 21 1.85 14.23 8.73
C ARG A 21 2.90 15.09 8.06
N LYS A 22 2.61 15.52 6.85
CA LYS A 22 3.47 16.42 6.10
C LYS A 22 3.19 17.87 6.49
N TYR A 23 4.22 18.53 7.01
CA TYR A 23 4.18 19.94 7.38
C TYR A 23 5.08 20.77 6.49
N GLU A 24 4.64 21.96 6.16
CA GLU A 24 5.50 22.99 5.61
C GLU A 24 6.01 23.88 6.74
N GLU A 25 7.31 24.10 6.76
CA GLU A 25 7.98 24.85 7.83
C GLU A 25 8.33 26.26 7.35
N TYR A 26 7.93 27.26 8.11
CA TYR A 26 8.23 28.66 7.85
C TYR A 26 9.04 29.26 8.99
N GLU A 27 10.11 29.97 8.66
CA GLU A 27 10.86 30.78 9.62
C GLU A 27 10.28 32.21 9.62
N VAL A 28 9.89 32.67 10.80
CA VAL A 28 9.34 34.01 11.00
C VAL A 28 10.35 34.86 11.78
N ALA A 29 10.78 35.99 11.20
CA ALA A 29 11.72 36.88 11.84
C ALA A 29 11.20 37.38 13.19
N GLY A 30 12.05 37.29 14.24
CA GLY A 30 11.70 37.70 15.61
C GLY A 30 10.89 36.68 16.41
N ARG A 31 10.64 35.48 15.88
CA ARG A 31 9.98 34.38 16.58
C ARG A 31 10.95 33.22 16.86
N ASN A 32 10.90 32.68 18.07
CA ASN A 32 11.63 31.46 18.37
C ASN A 32 10.87 30.24 17.82
N GLY A 33 11.61 29.34 17.11
CA GLY A 33 11.05 28.14 16.48
C GLY A 33 10.37 28.42 15.13
N LYS A 34 10.03 27.35 14.43
CA LYS A 34 9.38 27.38 13.14
C LYS A 34 7.86 27.31 13.25
N LEU A 35 7.17 27.90 12.29
CA LEU A 35 5.74 27.72 12.12
C LEU A 35 5.53 26.48 11.26
N HIS A 36 4.69 25.56 11.70
CA HIS A 36 4.31 24.36 10.96
C HIS A 36 2.92 24.53 10.36
N ALA A 37 2.81 24.50 9.05
CA ALA A 37 1.53 24.48 8.34
C ALA A 37 1.24 23.04 7.89
N ASP A 38 0.12 22.48 8.36
CA ASP A 38 -0.31 21.13 7.97
C ASP A 38 -0.77 21.16 6.50
N GLN A 39 -0.19 20.31 5.66
CA GLN A 39 -0.57 20.16 4.26
C GLN A 39 -1.78 19.22 4.05
N GLY A 40 -2.34 18.65 5.12
CA GLY A 40 -3.46 17.71 5.04
C GLY A 40 -3.09 16.35 4.43
N GLN A 41 -1.80 16.06 4.31
CA GLN A 41 -1.28 14.82 3.71
C GLN A 41 -0.37 14.09 4.68
N TYR A 42 -0.25 12.78 4.48
CA TYR A 42 0.72 11.93 5.15
C TYR A 42 1.89 11.60 4.22
N GLU A 43 3.04 11.38 4.81
CA GLU A 43 4.20 10.85 4.10
C GLU A 43 4.08 9.35 3.91
N ASN A 44 4.69 8.83 2.85
CA ASN A 44 4.82 7.39 2.66
C ASN A 44 5.57 6.76 3.83
N ILE A 45 5.23 5.51 4.11
CA ILE A 45 5.93 4.71 5.10
C ILE A 45 6.83 3.68 4.43
N THR A 46 7.96 3.38 5.07
CA THR A 46 8.84 2.29 4.61
C THR A 46 8.63 1.07 5.50
N VAL A 47 8.19 -0.03 4.90
CA VAL A 47 8.04 -1.31 5.59
C VAL A 47 9.14 -2.26 5.12
N SER A 48 9.92 -2.78 6.07
CA SER A 48 11.05 -3.68 5.79
C SER A 48 10.69 -5.10 6.17
N TYR A 49 10.82 -6.03 5.22
CA TYR A 49 10.64 -7.45 5.43
C TYR A 49 11.98 -8.16 5.40
N GLN A 50 12.28 -8.87 6.47
CA GLN A 50 13.38 -9.84 6.48
C GLN A 50 12.88 -11.16 5.93
N LEU A 51 13.49 -11.60 4.85
CA LEU A 51 13.15 -12.82 4.14
C LEU A 51 14.29 -13.83 4.24
N TYR A 52 13.94 -15.11 4.21
CA TYR A 52 14.91 -16.19 4.14
C TYR A 52 14.48 -17.23 3.11
N PHE A 53 15.45 -17.94 2.55
CA PHE A 53 15.20 -19.10 1.70
C PHE A 53 15.11 -20.38 2.52
N HIS A 54 14.07 -21.16 2.27
CA HIS A 54 13.90 -22.43 2.93
C HIS A 54 14.84 -23.49 2.32
N GLY A 55 15.71 -24.06 3.15
CA GLY A 55 16.46 -25.26 2.87
C GLY A 55 17.85 -25.11 2.27
N ARG A 56 18.15 -24.11 1.44
CA ARG A 56 19.48 -23.87 0.81
C ARG A 56 19.67 -22.43 0.40
N ASN A 57 20.93 -22.02 0.25
CA ASN A 57 21.24 -20.77 -0.40
C ASN A 57 20.65 -20.76 -1.82
N PRO A 58 19.98 -19.66 -2.23
CA PRO A 58 19.38 -19.59 -3.54
C PRO A 58 20.44 -19.61 -4.64
N THR A 59 20.06 -20.16 -5.78
CA THR A 59 20.89 -20.07 -6.98
C THR A 59 20.87 -18.63 -7.51
N PRO A 60 21.89 -18.22 -8.29
CA PRO A 60 21.88 -16.92 -8.95
C PRO A 60 20.64 -16.66 -9.84
N GLU A 61 20.06 -17.74 -10.40
CA GLU A 61 18.83 -17.66 -11.21
C GLU A 61 17.60 -17.35 -10.35
N GLN A 62 17.47 -17.99 -9.19
CA GLN A 62 16.40 -17.72 -8.23
C GLN A 62 16.45 -16.28 -7.75
N LEU A 63 17.64 -15.76 -7.43
CA LEU A 63 17.82 -14.36 -7.06
C LEU A 63 17.36 -13.40 -8.16
N ARG A 64 17.79 -13.64 -9.41
CA ARG A 64 17.36 -12.82 -10.54
C ARG A 64 15.84 -12.85 -10.74
N SER A 65 15.22 -14.02 -10.57
CA SER A 65 13.77 -14.18 -10.68
C SER A 65 13.01 -13.39 -9.62
N ILE A 66 13.50 -13.40 -8.37
CA ILE A 66 12.91 -12.60 -7.28
C ILE A 66 13.07 -11.12 -7.54
N MET A 67 14.24 -10.69 -7.98
CA MET A 67 14.48 -9.28 -8.32
C MET A 67 13.58 -8.83 -9.48
N ALA A 68 13.42 -9.65 -10.51
CA ALA A 68 12.52 -9.38 -11.62
C ALA A 68 11.06 -9.31 -11.15
N TRP A 69 10.64 -10.18 -10.24
CA TRP A 69 9.31 -10.15 -9.67
C TRP A 69 9.05 -8.88 -8.85
N LEU A 70 9.97 -8.51 -7.95
CA LEU A 70 9.79 -7.39 -7.04
C LEU A 70 9.97 -6.02 -7.71
N CYS A 71 10.93 -5.90 -8.63
CA CYS A 71 11.36 -4.62 -9.19
C CYS A 71 11.19 -4.53 -10.72
N GLY A 72 10.80 -5.61 -11.39
CA GLY A 72 10.78 -5.67 -12.86
C GLY A 72 9.63 -4.91 -13.51
N THR A 73 8.56 -4.62 -12.77
CA THR A 73 7.40 -3.89 -13.30
C THR A 73 7.26 -2.56 -12.58
N PRO A 74 7.19 -1.43 -13.32
CA PRO A 74 7.01 -0.12 -12.70
C PRO A 74 5.60 0.04 -12.13
N GLY A 75 5.49 0.77 -11.01
CA GLY A 75 4.21 1.09 -10.37
C GLY A 75 4.09 0.56 -8.94
N ALA A 76 3.02 0.97 -8.28
CA ALA A 76 2.67 0.49 -6.95
C ALA A 76 1.74 -0.72 -7.06
N TYR A 77 2.00 -1.76 -6.29
CA TYR A 77 1.24 -3.00 -6.29
C TYR A 77 0.69 -3.31 -4.89
N PRO A 78 -0.42 -4.06 -4.79
CA PRO A 78 -0.94 -4.51 -3.52
C PRO A 78 0.07 -5.39 -2.78
N LEU A 79 0.48 -4.94 -1.59
CA LEU A 79 1.35 -5.66 -0.67
C LEU A 79 0.52 -6.12 0.52
N SER A 80 0.42 -7.42 0.73
CA SER A 80 -0.20 -8.02 1.91
C SER A 80 0.67 -9.15 2.43
N ASP A 81 0.56 -9.43 3.72
CA ASP A 81 1.24 -10.54 4.34
C ASP A 81 0.27 -11.45 5.12
N GLY A 82 0.80 -12.56 5.68
CA GLY A 82 -0.01 -13.51 6.44
C GLY A 82 -0.37 -13.03 7.85
N TYR A 83 0.17 -11.90 8.32
CA TYR A 83 -0.13 -11.34 9.65
C TYR A 83 -1.38 -10.46 9.65
N ASP A 84 -1.71 -9.89 8.47
CA ASP A 84 -2.91 -9.08 8.26
C ASP A 84 -3.43 -9.29 6.83
N SER A 85 -4.15 -10.38 6.63
CA SER A 85 -4.61 -10.81 5.30
C SER A 85 -5.81 -10.04 4.77
N GLU A 86 -6.52 -9.30 5.64
CA GLU A 86 -7.71 -8.53 5.27
C GLU A 86 -7.35 -7.18 4.65
N TYR A 87 -6.14 -6.69 4.93
CA TYR A 87 -5.67 -5.40 4.47
C TYR A 87 -4.45 -5.55 3.55
N PHE A 88 -4.23 -4.52 2.77
CA PHE A 88 -3.03 -4.39 1.95
C PHE A 88 -2.60 -2.92 1.85
N TYR A 89 -1.33 -2.71 1.53
CA TYR A 89 -0.78 -1.43 1.14
C TYR A 89 -0.59 -1.36 -0.37
N LEU A 90 -0.68 -0.18 -0.97
CA LEU A 90 -0.09 0.05 -2.27
C LEU A 90 1.39 0.38 -2.08
N ALA A 91 2.26 -0.46 -2.61
CA ALA A 91 3.68 -0.43 -2.31
C ALA A 91 4.56 -0.57 -3.55
N ILE A 92 5.71 0.09 -3.50
CA ILE A 92 6.78 -0.05 -4.49
C ILE A 92 7.95 -0.73 -3.79
N ALA A 93 8.41 -1.85 -4.31
CA ALA A 93 9.57 -2.55 -3.76
C ALA A 93 10.85 -1.75 -4.04
N LYS A 94 11.67 -1.58 -3.01
CA LYS A 94 13.01 -1.00 -3.08
C LYS A 94 13.99 -2.06 -2.62
N MET A 95 14.80 -2.54 -3.53
CA MET A 95 15.93 -3.40 -3.17
C MET A 95 17.17 -2.55 -3.11
N GLY A 96 17.88 -2.63 -1.99
CA GLY A 96 19.18 -2.02 -1.83
C GLY A 96 20.25 -2.66 -2.72
N ASP A 97 21.50 -2.32 -2.49
CA ASP A 97 22.65 -2.80 -3.27
C ASP A 97 22.72 -4.34 -3.27
N THR A 98 22.62 -4.93 -4.46
CA THR A 98 22.50 -6.38 -4.65
C THR A 98 23.78 -7.16 -4.32
N SER A 99 24.89 -6.48 -4.16
CA SER A 99 26.21 -7.12 -3.89
C SER A 99 26.33 -7.80 -2.53
N ASN A 100 25.46 -7.46 -1.56
CA ASN A 100 25.43 -8.01 -0.21
C ASN A 100 24.04 -8.52 0.23
N ILE A 101 23.17 -8.85 -0.72
CA ILE A 101 21.78 -9.20 -0.45
C ILE A 101 21.68 -10.42 0.46
N LEU A 102 22.57 -11.38 0.31
CA LEU A 102 22.51 -12.62 1.07
C LEU A 102 23.62 -12.64 2.12
N ASP A 103 23.18 -12.76 3.38
CA ASP A 103 24.13 -13.24 4.38
C ASP A 103 24.45 -14.74 4.13
N LYS A 104 25.41 -15.26 4.87
CA LYS A 104 25.81 -16.69 4.77
C LYS A 104 24.67 -17.68 5.11
N TYR A 105 23.54 -17.21 5.59
CA TYR A 105 22.36 -18.01 5.96
C TYR A 105 21.23 -17.89 4.94
N GLY A 106 21.43 -17.19 3.83
CA GLY A 106 20.40 -17.01 2.81
C GLY A 106 19.29 -16.02 3.20
N ARG A 107 19.60 -15.04 4.05
CA ARG A 107 18.69 -13.99 4.46
C ARG A 107 18.92 -12.73 3.67
N PHE A 108 17.86 -11.99 3.41
CA PHE A 108 17.91 -10.69 2.75
C PHE A 108 16.75 -9.81 3.21
N THR A 109 16.90 -8.52 3.04
CA THR A 109 15.88 -7.54 3.41
C THR A 109 15.34 -6.89 2.14
N VAL A 110 14.02 -6.75 2.08
CA VAL A 110 13.32 -6.00 1.05
C VAL A 110 12.59 -4.86 1.73
N GLU A 111 12.79 -3.65 1.24
CA GLU A 111 12.06 -2.47 1.68
C GLU A 111 10.94 -2.14 0.70
N PHE A 112 9.80 -1.79 1.23
CA PHE A 112 8.65 -1.36 0.47
C PHE A 112 8.29 0.07 0.84
N ASP A 113 8.23 0.95 -0.17
CA ASP A 113 7.69 2.29 -0.04
C ASP A 113 6.18 2.22 -0.21
N CYS A 114 5.46 2.37 0.89
CA CYS A 114 4.04 2.13 0.96
C CYS A 114 3.25 3.44 1.04
N ASP A 115 2.12 3.52 0.33
CA ASP A 115 1.09 4.52 0.61
C ASP A 115 0.72 4.39 2.11
N PRO A 116 0.60 5.49 2.86
CA PRO A 116 0.30 5.43 4.29
C PRO A 116 -1.09 4.90 4.62
N ARG A 117 -1.97 4.75 3.62
CA ARG A 117 -3.33 4.25 3.79
C ARG A 117 -3.37 2.72 3.70
N HIS A 118 -4.17 2.13 4.55
CA HIS A 118 -4.58 0.74 4.44
C HIS A 118 -5.79 0.61 3.53
N PHE A 119 -5.77 -0.38 2.68
CA PHE A 119 -6.89 -0.71 1.80
C PHE A 119 -7.48 -2.05 2.23
N LEU A 120 -8.80 -2.09 2.39
CA LEU A 120 -9.51 -3.32 2.71
C LEU A 120 -9.62 -4.18 1.45
N ARG A 121 -9.25 -5.45 1.54
CA ARG A 121 -9.28 -6.38 0.41
C ARG A 121 -10.70 -6.60 -0.10
N SER A 122 -11.67 -6.80 0.79
CA SER A 122 -13.08 -6.92 0.42
C SER A 122 -13.66 -5.65 -0.22
N GLY A 123 -13.03 -4.50 0.02
CA GLY A 123 -13.42 -3.24 -0.63
C GLY A 123 -13.03 -3.14 -2.11
N GLN A 124 -12.26 -4.09 -2.64
CA GLN A 124 -11.96 -4.19 -4.08
C GLN A 124 -13.02 -4.97 -4.86
N GLU A 125 -13.88 -5.70 -4.16
CA GLU A 125 -14.94 -6.46 -4.80
C GLU A 125 -16.13 -5.55 -5.09
N LEU A 126 -16.62 -5.59 -6.33
CA LEU A 126 -17.84 -4.87 -6.71
C LEU A 126 -19.03 -5.47 -5.96
N GLN A 127 -19.75 -4.62 -5.25
CA GLN A 127 -20.96 -5.00 -4.55
C GLN A 127 -22.18 -4.36 -5.23
N GLU A 128 -23.18 -5.16 -5.53
CA GLU A 128 -24.46 -4.64 -6.02
C GLU A 128 -25.16 -3.85 -4.91
N MET A 129 -25.59 -2.65 -5.25
CA MET A 129 -26.24 -1.75 -4.31
C MET A 129 -27.65 -1.40 -4.74
N THR A 130 -28.50 -1.26 -3.76
CA THR A 130 -29.88 -0.80 -3.96
C THR A 130 -30.02 0.64 -3.50
N ASN A 131 -31.04 1.32 -4.04
CA ASN A 131 -31.32 2.72 -3.67
C ASN A 131 -31.57 2.85 -2.16
N GLY A 132 -30.92 3.83 -1.54
CA GLY A 132 -31.00 4.10 -0.10
C GLY A 132 -30.13 3.21 0.78
N GLN A 133 -29.32 2.33 0.21
CA GLN A 133 -28.37 1.50 0.98
C GLN A 133 -27.27 2.34 1.59
N VAL A 134 -26.90 2.03 2.82
CA VAL A 134 -25.81 2.71 3.55
C VAL A 134 -24.56 1.86 3.46
N LEU A 135 -23.49 2.47 2.95
CA LEU A 135 -22.14 1.91 3.01
C LEU A 135 -21.42 2.44 4.26
N LEU A 136 -20.95 1.53 5.08
CA LEU A 136 -20.14 1.86 6.24
C LEU A 136 -18.65 1.75 5.86
N ASN A 137 -17.90 2.83 6.08
CA ASN A 137 -16.45 2.77 6.04
C ASN A 137 -15.96 2.24 7.39
N PRO A 138 -15.34 1.05 7.46
CA PRO A 138 -14.87 0.49 8.73
C PRO A 138 -13.58 1.16 9.25
N LEU A 139 -12.97 2.06 8.47
CA LEU A 139 -11.71 2.72 8.78
C LEU A 139 -11.96 4.19 9.16
N ASP A 140 -11.10 4.74 10.01
CA ASP A 140 -11.13 6.15 10.43
C ASP A 140 -10.70 7.12 9.31
N GLN A 141 -10.12 6.61 8.23
CA GLN A 141 -9.69 7.41 7.09
C GLN A 141 -10.82 7.58 6.08
N VAL A 142 -10.79 8.70 5.36
CA VAL A 142 -11.77 8.98 4.32
C VAL A 142 -11.67 7.93 3.20
N ALA A 143 -12.76 7.22 2.94
CA ALA A 143 -12.87 6.33 1.79
C ALA A 143 -13.14 7.14 0.51
N LEU A 144 -12.53 6.70 -0.60
CA LEU A 144 -12.78 7.21 -1.95
C LEU A 144 -13.44 6.08 -2.77
N PRO A 145 -14.76 5.90 -2.65
CA PRO A 145 -15.45 4.80 -3.32
C PRO A 145 -15.50 5.03 -4.83
N TYR A 146 -15.38 3.94 -5.58
CA TYR A 146 -15.68 3.89 -7.00
C TYR A 146 -17.10 3.36 -7.19
N PHE A 147 -17.91 4.06 -7.99
CA PHE A 147 -19.27 3.64 -8.34
C PHE A 147 -19.34 3.32 -9.83
N GLU A 148 -19.84 2.15 -10.14
CA GLU A 148 -20.20 1.76 -11.49
C GLU A 148 -21.73 1.73 -11.59
N VAL A 149 -22.26 2.51 -12.51
CA VAL A 149 -23.72 2.63 -12.69
C VAL A 149 -24.08 2.13 -14.08
N THR A 150 -24.90 1.12 -14.14
CA THR A 150 -25.42 0.59 -15.39
C THR A 150 -26.87 1.03 -15.58
N GLY A 151 -27.14 1.65 -16.73
CA GLY A 151 -28.47 2.19 -17.06
C GLY A 151 -28.86 1.88 -18.51
N ASN A 152 -30.05 2.27 -18.90
CA ASN A 152 -30.64 2.09 -20.23
C ASN A 152 -30.30 3.23 -21.20
N GLY A 153 -29.38 4.14 -20.85
CA GLY A 153 -28.97 5.27 -21.70
C GLY A 153 -29.81 6.54 -21.50
N GLU A 154 -30.65 6.61 -20.48
CA GLU A 154 -31.31 7.84 -20.06
C GLU A 154 -30.43 8.62 -19.08
N GLU A 155 -30.57 9.96 -19.07
CA GLU A 155 -29.90 10.79 -18.08
C GLU A 155 -30.41 10.46 -16.67
N GLY A 156 -29.49 10.32 -15.72
CA GLY A 156 -29.80 9.96 -14.35
C GLY A 156 -29.05 10.82 -13.35
N GLU A 157 -29.40 10.70 -12.09
CA GLU A 157 -28.71 11.34 -10.98
C GLU A 157 -28.37 10.32 -9.89
N LEU A 158 -27.10 10.30 -9.50
CA LEU A 158 -26.63 9.53 -8.34
C LEU A 158 -26.42 10.50 -7.18
N THR A 159 -27.14 10.31 -6.09
CA THR A 159 -26.93 11.09 -4.87
C THR A 159 -26.18 10.29 -3.83
N VAL A 160 -25.02 10.78 -3.39
CA VAL A 160 -24.20 10.17 -2.35
C VAL A 160 -23.97 11.17 -1.23
N ASN A 161 -24.37 10.82 0.00
CA ASN A 161 -24.26 11.71 1.17
C ASN A 161 -24.80 13.13 0.93
N GLY A 162 -25.92 13.22 0.23
CA GLY A 162 -26.58 14.49 -0.09
C GLY A 162 -25.91 15.30 -1.22
N LYS A 163 -24.87 14.78 -1.87
CA LYS A 163 -24.27 15.36 -3.08
C LYS A 163 -24.80 14.66 -4.31
N ALA A 164 -25.31 15.42 -5.26
CA ALA A 164 -25.84 14.92 -6.52
C ALA A 164 -24.79 14.91 -7.61
N PHE A 165 -24.72 13.83 -8.38
CA PHE A 165 -23.83 13.63 -9.51
C PHE A 165 -24.68 13.27 -10.73
N GLY A 166 -24.69 14.13 -11.76
CA GLY A 166 -25.35 13.83 -13.02
C GLY A 166 -24.62 12.72 -13.79
N ILE A 167 -25.38 11.71 -14.24
CA ILE A 167 -24.90 10.60 -15.05
C ILE A 167 -25.44 10.81 -16.47
N LYS A 168 -24.55 10.76 -17.46
CA LYS A 168 -24.89 10.87 -18.88
C LYS A 168 -24.62 9.59 -19.61
#